data_fb10341d00feae77b11a15c758a03a93
#
_entry.id   fb10341d00feae77b11a15c758a03a93
#
_cell.length_a   1.000
_cell.length_b   1.000
_cell.length_c   1.000
_cell.angle_alpha   90.00
_cell.angle_beta   90.00
_cell.angle_gamma   90.00
#
_symmetry.space_group_name_H-M   'P 1'
#
loop_
_entity.id
_entity.type
_entity.pdbx_description
1 polymer ?
#
loop_
_entity_poly.entity_id
_entity_poly.type
_entity_poly.pdbx_seq_one_letter_code
_entity_poly.pdbx_strand_id
1 'polypeptide(L)'
;MRILILGAGGTGGYFGGRLAQAGVDVTFLVRPARAAQLDRDGLVIRSPLGDARFPVQHVTADALPALAARTPFDLVILSCKAYDLDSSIDAIAPAVGANTTVLPILNGLHHYNALDLRFGRDAVLGGLCFISATKAPDGAVLHLGRPAKLTFGERDGGAISARVRAFAAACAQANLDHLASERIGQEQWIKYTFLTALAAATCLLRADIGTIVATDDGQAIVRGLYDECLAVAEAAGEPIPDAAQDTARGTLTQAGSALKASMLRDLEAGQQVEAEQIVGDMLVRARKADQEGLLLQVAYSSLQAYQAQRGA
;
A
#
# COMPACT_ATOMS: atom_id res chain seq x y z
N MET A 1 -19.03 13.12 -3.05
CA MET A 1 -17.71 12.72 -3.61
C MET A 1 -17.90 11.40 -4.34
N ARG A 2 -17.53 11.37 -5.59
CA ARG A 2 -17.58 10.19 -6.44
C ARG A 2 -16.19 9.57 -6.57
N ILE A 3 -16.05 8.31 -6.22
CA ILE A 3 -14.75 7.64 -6.05
C ILE A 3 -14.63 6.48 -7.05
N LEU A 4 -13.54 6.46 -7.81
CA LEU A 4 -13.11 5.29 -8.56
C LEU A 4 -12.03 4.55 -7.77
N ILE A 5 -12.17 3.23 -7.64
CA ILE A 5 -11.16 2.39 -7.00
C ILE A 5 -10.61 1.40 -7.99
N LEU A 6 -9.30 1.46 -8.23
CA LEU A 6 -8.65 0.49 -9.09
C LEU A 6 -8.50 -0.84 -8.33
N GLY A 7 -9.27 -1.82 -8.80
CA GLY A 7 -9.24 -3.18 -8.26
C GLY A 7 -10.17 -3.40 -7.07
N ALA A 8 -10.84 -4.56 -7.07
CA ALA A 8 -11.61 -5.09 -5.95
C ALA A 8 -10.88 -6.30 -5.35
N GLY A 9 -9.57 -6.09 -5.06
CA GLY A 9 -8.68 -7.06 -4.41
C GLY A 9 -8.70 -6.90 -2.88
N GLY A 10 -7.65 -7.33 -2.19
CA GLY A 10 -7.55 -7.25 -0.72
C GLY A 10 -7.75 -5.83 -0.20
N THR A 11 -6.83 -4.92 -0.53
CA THR A 11 -6.83 -3.54 -0.03
C THR A 11 -7.96 -2.70 -0.62
N GLY A 12 -8.02 -2.60 -1.95
CA GLY A 12 -9.05 -1.80 -2.63
C GLY A 12 -10.47 -2.33 -2.40
N GLY A 13 -10.64 -3.65 -2.40
CA GLY A 13 -11.92 -4.29 -2.11
C GLY A 13 -12.37 -4.07 -0.67
N TYR A 14 -11.45 -4.03 0.29
CA TYR A 14 -11.79 -3.74 1.68
C TYR A 14 -12.22 -2.29 1.88
N PHE A 15 -11.32 -1.33 1.62
CA PHE A 15 -11.62 0.08 1.88
C PHE A 15 -12.76 0.59 0.98
N GLY A 16 -12.71 0.28 -0.31
CA GLY A 16 -13.79 0.65 -1.23
C GLY A 16 -15.11 -0.02 -0.91
N GLY A 17 -15.07 -1.27 -0.47
CA GLY A 17 -16.27 -1.98 -0.04
C GLY A 17 -16.89 -1.36 1.20
N ARG A 18 -16.11 -0.95 2.19
CA ARG A 18 -16.63 -0.25 3.39
C ARG A 18 -17.22 1.12 3.04
N LEU A 19 -16.57 1.88 2.15
CA LEU A 19 -17.13 3.13 1.64
C LEU A 19 -18.47 2.89 0.92
N ALA A 20 -18.53 1.93 -0.01
CA ALA A 20 -19.74 1.59 -0.74
C ALA A 20 -20.86 1.08 0.19
N GLN A 21 -20.54 0.26 1.19
CA GLN A 21 -21.47 -0.24 2.20
C GLN A 21 -22.12 0.90 2.99
N ALA A 22 -21.39 1.99 3.21
CA ALA A 22 -21.87 3.20 3.88
C ALA A 22 -22.62 4.17 2.96
N GLY A 23 -22.84 3.81 1.70
CA GLY A 23 -23.59 4.64 0.73
C GLY A 23 -22.75 5.73 0.06
N VAL A 24 -21.41 5.68 0.16
CA VAL A 24 -20.54 6.55 -0.64
C VAL A 24 -20.59 6.10 -2.10
N ASP A 25 -20.61 7.03 -3.04
CA ASP A 25 -20.61 6.74 -4.49
C ASP A 25 -19.25 6.19 -4.93
N VAL A 26 -19.13 4.86 -4.92
CA VAL A 26 -17.93 4.11 -5.25
C VAL A 26 -18.18 3.26 -6.50
N THR A 27 -17.30 3.38 -7.46
CA THR A 27 -17.22 2.49 -8.64
C THR A 27 -15.87 1.78 -8.63
N PHE A 28 -15.87 0.44 -8.81
CA PHE A 28 -14.66 -0.34 -8.93
C PHE A 28 -14.24 -0.49 -10.39
N LEU A 29 -13.02 -0.09 -10.75
CA LEU A 29 -12.42 -0.43 -12.03
C LEU A 29 -11.78 -1.82 -11.91
N VAL A 30 -12.31 -2.79 -12.64
CA VAL A 30 -11.91 -4.19 -12.52
C VAL A 30 -11.70 -4.85 -13.89
N ARG A 31 -10.90 -5.92 -13.89
CA ARG A 31 -10.74 -6.79 -15.08
C ARG A 31 -12.05 -7.56 -15.36
N PRO A 32 -12.35 -7.96 -16.63
CA PRO A 32 -13.62 -8.60 -17.00
C PRO A 32 -14.00 -9.82 -16.16
N ALA A 33 -13.03 -10.68 -15.84
CA ALA A 33 -13.30 -11.86 -14.99
C ALA A 33 -13.77 -11.48 -13.57
N ARG A 34 -13.24 -10.36 -13.01
CA ARG A 34 -13.68 -9.86 -11.70
C ARG A 34 -15.05 -9.18 -11.80
N ALA A 35 -15.33 -8.47 -12.89
CA ALA A 35 -16.65 -7.89 -13.17
C ALA A 35 -17.72 -8.97 -13.15
N ALA A 36 -17.55 -10.03 -13.95
CA ALA A 36 -18.49 -11.16 -13.98
C ALA A 36 -18.67 -11.85 -12.61
N GLN A 37 -17.63 -11.88 -11.78
CA GLN A 37 -17.74 -12.41 -10.43
C GLN A 37 -18.54 -11.48 -9.51
N LEU A 38 -18.32 -10.16 -9.61
CA LEU A 38 -19.08 -9.17 -8.83
C LEU A 38 -20.55 -9.12 -9.24
N ASP A 39 -20.87 -9.30 -10.52
CA ASP A 39 -22.26 -9.43 -11.01
C ASP A 39 -22.98 -10.62 -10.40
N ARG A 40 -22.29 -11.76 -10.32
CA ARG A 40 -22.89 -13.02 -9.84
C ARG A 40 -23.00 -13.05 -8.32
N ASP A 41 -21.94 -12.65 -7.60
CA ASP A 41 -21.77 -12.90 -6.16
C ASP A 41 -21.90 -11.65 -5.29
N GLY A 42 -21.80 -10.46 -5.90
CA GLY A 42 -21.53 -9.21 -5.20
C GLY A 42 -20.11 -9.14 -4.66
N LEU A 43 -19.81 -8.07 -3.92
CA LEU A 43 -18.59 -7.95 -3.14
C LEU A 43 -18.79 -8.65 -1.79
N VAL A 44 -17.92 -9.62 -1.51
CA VAL A 44 -17.91 -10.34 -0.23
C VAL A 44 -16.69 -9.91 0.57
N ILE A 45 -16.90 -9.48 1.80
CA ILE A 45 -15.84 -9.13 2.76
C ILE A 45 -16.00 -10.05 3.97
N ARG A 46 -14.91 -10.75 4.34
CA ARG A 46 -14.80 -11.51 5.59
C ARG A 46 -13.80 -10.78 6.49
N SER A 47 -14.24 -10.34 7.66
CA SER A 47 -13.45 -9.44 8.50
C SER A 47 -13.80 -9.57 9.98
N PRO A 48 -12.79 -9.56 10.89
CA PRO A 48 -13.04 -9.49 12.32
C PRO A 48 -13.75 -8.19 12.78
N LEU A 49 -13.90 -7.22 11.85
CA LEU A 49 -14.69 -6.00 12.05
C LEU A 49 -16.10 -6.09 11.44
N GLY A 50 -16.55 -7.30 11.13
CA GLY A 50 -17.87 -7.60 10.55
C GLY A 50 -17.79 -8.04 9.10
N ASP A 51 -18.48 -9.11 8.78
CA ASP A 51 -18.65 -9.62 7.42
C ASP A 51 -19.64 -8.77 6.64
N ALA A 52 -19.50 -8.75 5.31
CA ALA A 52 -20.45 -8.06 4.43
C ALA A 52 -20.55 -8.77 3.09
N ARG A 53 -21.76 -8.73 2.48
CA ARG A 53 -22.01 -9.16 1.12
C ARG A 53 -23.10 -8.29 0.50
N PHE A 54 -22.77 -7.61 -0.60
CA PHE A 54 -23.70 -6.69 -1.28
C PHE A 54 -23.25 -6.42 -2.73
N PRO A 55 -24.17 -6.05 -3.61
CA PRO A 55 -23.83 -5.62 -4.96
C PRO A 55 -23.05 -4.30 -4.93
N VAL A 56 -22.10 -4.14 -5.86
CA VAL A 56 -21.31 -2.92 -6.01
C VAL A 56 -21.32 -2.45 -7.46
N GLN A 57 -21.17 -1.14 -7.66
CA GLN A 57 -20.94 -0.59 -8.98
C GLN A 57 -19.52 -0.89 -9.43
N HIS A 58 -19.38 -1.34 -10.67
CA HIS A 58 -18.08 -1.60 -11.28
C HIS A 58 -18.07 -1.26 -12.76
N VAL A 59 -16.87 -1.10 -13.30
CA VAL A 59 -16.63 -0.80 -14.71
C VAL A 59 -15.36 -1.52 -15.17
N THR A 60 -15.31 -1.89 -16.44
CA THR A 60 -14.11 -2.40 -17.10
C THR A 60 -13.37 -1.28 -17.83
N ALA A 61 -12.10 -1.49 -18.20
CA ALA A 61 -11.27 -0.43 -18.78
C ALA A 61 -11.81 0.10 -20.10
N ASP A 62 -12.45 -0.73 -20.91
CA ASP A 62 -13.09 -0.37 -22.17
C ASP A 62 -14.32 0.53 -22.01
N ALA A 63 -15.07 0.38 -20.93
CA ALA A 63 -16.27 1.18 -20.64
C ALA A 63 -15.97 2.45 -19.82
N LEU A 64 -14.79 2.53 -19.16
CA LEU A 64 -14.44 3.64 -18.30
C LEU A 64 -14.43 5.01 -18.98
N PRO A 65 -13.89 5.19 -20.21
CA PRO A 65 -13.86 6.51 -20.87
C PRO A 65 -15.26 7.11 -21.04
N ALA A 66 -16.23 6.31 -21.49
CA ALA A 66 -17.61 6.76 -21.68
C ALA A 66 -18.30 7.09 -20.35
N LEU A 67 -18.01 6.33 -19.28
CA LEU A 67 -18.53 6.58 -17.94
C LEU A 67 -17.96 7.89 -17.36
N ALA A 68 -16.64 8.09 -17.42
CA ALA A 68 -15.96 9.27 -16.90
C ALA A 68 -16.34 10.55 -17.64
N ALA A 69 -16.54 10.49 -18.95
CA ALA A 69 -16.98 11.63 -19.76
C ALA A 69 -18.39 12.12 -19.38
N ARG A 70 -19.30 11.20 -19.01
CA ARG A 70 -20.65 11.57 -18.55
C ARG A 70 -20.67 12.10 -17.14
N THR A 71 -19.91 11.50 -16.25
CA THR A 71 -19.90 11.83 -14.84
C THR A 71 -18.46 11.69 -14.32
N PRO A 72 -17.71 12.78 -14.22
CA PRO A 72 -16.33 12.76 -13.73
C PRO A 72 -16.20 12.21 -12.31
N PHE A 73 -15.04 11.66 -12.00
CA PHE A 73 -14.69 11.23 -10.65
C PHE A 73 -13.95 12.34 -9.90
N ASP A 74 -14.27 12.51 -8.61
CA ASP A 74 -13.56 13.44 -7.73
C ASP A 74 -12.24 12.85 -7.24
N LEU A 75 -12.23 11.51 -7.01
CA LEU A 75 -11.09 10.79 -6.44
C LEU A 75 -10.90 9.46 -7.14
N VAL A 76 -9.64 9.15 -7.47
CA VAL A 76 -9.20 7.82 -7.95
C VAL A 76 -8.24 7.23 -6.93
N ILE A 77 -8.60 6.08 -6.35
CA ILE A 77 -7.75 5.36 -5.39
C ILE A 77 -7.03 4.22 -6.10
N LEU A 78 -5.67 4.20 -6.02
CA LEU A 78 -4.84 3.12 -6.51
C LEU A 78 -4.45 2.20 -5.37
N SER A 79 -4.74 0.91 -5.55
CA SER A 79 -4.38 -0.16 -4.60
C SER A 79 -3.78 -1.37 -5.30
N CYS A 80 -3.15 -1.17 -6.46
CA CYS A 80 -2.47 -2.22 -7.21
C CYS A 80 -1.18 -2.68 -6.50
N LYS A 81 -0.67 -3.83 -6.91
CA LYS A 81 0.72 -4.19 -6.61
C LYS A 81 1.66 -3.32 -7.42
N ALA A 82 2.83 -2.99 -6.88
CA ALA A 82 3.75 -2.04 -7.49
C ALA A 82 4.27 -2.49 -8.88
N TYR A 83 4.34 -3.79 -9.13
CA TYR A 83 4.71 -4.33 -10.43
C TYR A 83 3.60 -4.20 -11.52
N ASP A 84 2.38 -3.87 -11.13
CA ASP A 84 1.24 -3.58 -12.03
C ASP A 84 1.06 -2.05 -12.23
N LEU A 85 1.99 -1.19 -11.74
CA LEU A 85 1.80 0.26 -11.67
C LEU A 85 1.56 0.89 -13.04
N ASP A 86 2.39 0.60 -14.04
CA ASP A 86 2.29 1.22 -15.37
C ASP A 86 0.95 0.91 -16.04
N SER A 87 0.57 -0.37 -16.04
CA SER A 87 -0.74 -0.79 -16.56
C SER A 87 -1.92 -0.22 -15.78
N SER A 88 -1.72 0.02 -14.48
CA SER A 88 -2.71 0.64 -13.60
C SER A 88 -2.88 2.14 -13.90
N ILE A 89 -1.78 2.85 -14.13
CA ILE A 89 -1.78 4.25 -14.56
C ILE A 89 -2.53 4.41 -15.87
N ASP A 90 -2.23 3.58 -16.86
CA ASP A 90 -2.92 3.61 -18.15
C ASP A 90 -4.42 3.32 -18.01
N ALA A 91 -4.78 2.35 -17.17
CA ALA A 91 -6.18 1.97 -16.95
C ALA A 91 -7.01 3.08 -16.30
N ILE A 92 -6.44 3.87 -15.38
CA ILE A 92 -7.17 4.97 -14.71
C ILE A 92 -7.11 6.29 -15.46
N ALA A 93 -6.16 6.47 -16.39
CA ALA A 93 -5.94 7.74 -17.08
C ALA A 93 -7.21 8.36 -17.68
N PRO A 94 -8.16 7.59 -18.29
CA PRO A 94 -9.40 8.17 -18.79
C PRO A 94 -10.33 8.76 -17.71
N ALA A 95 -10.14 8.39 -16.44
CA ALA A 95 -10.94 8.90 -15.32
C ALA A 95 -10.29 10.10 -14.61
N VAL A 96 -9.04 10.45 -14.94
CA VAL A 96 -8.30 11.55 -14.32
C VAL A 96 -8.42 12.81 -15.17
N GLY A 97 -9.34 13.67 -14.81
CA GLY A 97 -9.52 15.00 -15.41
C GLY A 97 -8.88 16.10 -14.57
N ALA A 98 -9.06 17.36 -14.99
CA ALA A 98 -8.43 18.54 -14.36
C ALA A 98 -8.74 18.71 -12.86
N ASN A 99 -9.88 18.21 -12.40
CA ASN A 99 -10.32 18.32 -11.00
C ASN A 99 -10.30 16.97 -10.25
N THR A 100 -9.77 15.92 -10.89
CA THR A 100 -9.71 14.60 -10.27
C THR A 100 -8.44 14.45 -9.43
N THR A 101 -8.59 14.01 -8.21
CA THR A 101 -7.48 13.69 -7.32
C THR A 101 -7.09 12.23 -7.45
N VAL A 102 -5.80 11.92 -7.43
CA VAL A 102 -5.27 10.56 -7.40
C VAL A 102 -4.69 10.27 -6.02
N LEU A 103 -5.15 9.20 -5.37
CA LEU A 103 -4.69 8.76 -4.06
C LEU A 103 -4.09 7.36 -4.16
N PRO A 104 -2.76 7.22 -4.22
CA PRO A 104 -2.12 5.92 -4.10
C PRO A 104 -2.10 5.47 -2.63
N ILE A 105 -2.45 4.20 -2.40
CA ILE A 105 -2.32 3.53 -1.09
C ILE A 105 -1.40 2.30 -1.18
N LEU A 106 -0.41 2.39 -2.08
CA LEU A 106 0.61 1.39 -2.30
C LEU A 106 1.68 1.42 -1.19
N ASN A 107 2.43 0.33 -1.10
CA ASN A 107 3.61 0.28 -0.24
C ASN A 107 4.81 0.97 -0.91
N GLY A 108 5.70 1.55 -0.09
CA GLY A 108 6.87 2.28 -0.57
C GLY A 108 6.54 3.67 -1.12
N LEU A 109 7.52 4.29 -1.77
CA LEU A 109 7.45 5.65 -2.31
C LEU A 109 7.76 5.72 -3.81
N HIS A 110 8.23 4.63 -4.41
CA HIS A 110 8.70 4.60 -5.79
C HIS A 110 7.63 5.03 -6.81
N HIS A 111 6.38 4.71 -6.56
CA HIS A 111 5.24 4.97 -7.44
C HIS A 111 4.95 6.46 -7.69
N TYR A 112 5.39 7.36 -6.81
CA TYR A 112 5.13 8.80 -6.96
C TYR A 112 5.79 9.38 -8.21
N ASN A 113 6.98 8.92 -8.59
CA ASN A 113 7.67 9.42 -9.78
C ASN A 113 6.84 9.20 -11.06
N ALA A 114 6.27 8.01 -11.21
CA ALA A 114 5.44 7.67 -12.38
C ALA A 114 4.09 8.40 -12.35
N LEU A 115 3.48 8.54 -11.18
CA LEU A 115 2.21 9.25 -11.01
C LEU A 115 2.37 10.74 -11.29
N ASP A 116 3.44 11.37 -10.79
CA ASP A 116 3.73 12.79 -11.00
C ASP A 116 4.01 13.09 -12.49
N LEU A 117 4.76 12.21 -13.14
CA LEU A 117 5.05 12.34 -14.58
C LEU A 117 3.76 12.27 -15.41
N ARG A 118 2.82 11.42 -15.03
CA ARG A 118 1.60 11.16 -15.80
C ARG A 118 0.46 12.14 -15.54
N PHE A 119 0.26 12.53 -14.28
CA PHE A 119 -0.91 13.31 -13.85
C PHE A 119 -0.57 14.70 -13.31
N GLY A 120 0.71 14.98 -13.08
CA GLY A 120 1.17 16.16 -12.35
C GLY A 120 1.12 15.98 -10.85
N ARG A 121 2.12 16.57 -10.15
CA ARG A 121 2.28 16.46 -8.70
C ARG A 121 1.05 16.92 -7.91
N ASP A 122 0.42 18.02 -8.37
CA ASP A 122 -0.72 18.62 -7.69
C ASP A 122 -1.99 17.75 -7.72
N ALA A 123 -2.11 16.87 -8.72
CA ALA A 123 -3.22 15.92 -8.79
C ALA A 123 -3.07 14.76 -7.80
N VAL A 124 -1.85 14.49 -7.29
CA VAL A 124 -1.52 13.28 -6.53
C VAL A 124 -1.38 13.59 -5.04
N LEU A 125 -2.27 13.07 -4.22
CA LEU A 125 -2.14 13.09 -2.75
C LEU A 125 -1.09 12.10 -2.25
N GLY A 126 -0.56 12.37 -1.07
CA GLY A 126 0.12 11.37 -0.27
C GLY A 126 -0.89 10.40 0.36
N GLY A 127 -0.60 9.11 0.33
CA GLY A 127 -1.46 8.11 0.92
C GLY A 127 -0.72 6.87 1.38
N LEU A 128 -1.25 6.24 2.40
CA LEU A 128 -0.80 4.93 2.89
C LEU A 128 -1.96 4.22 3.60
N CYS A 129 -1.84 2.92 3.77
CA CYS A 129 -2.77 2.16 4.59
C CYS A 129 -2.06 1.14 5.48
N PHE A 130 -2.63 0.88 6.65
CA PHE A 130 -2.27 -0.25 7.51
C PHE A 130 -3.41 -1.25 7.47
N ILE A 131 -3.21 -2.36 6.79
CA ILE A 131 -4.17 -3.46 6.69
C ILE A 131 -3.44 -4.75 6.32
N SER A 132 -3.91 -5.86 6.85
CA SER A 132 -3.57 -7.18 6.35
C SER A 132 -4.79 -7.75 5.63
N ALA A 133 -4.82 -7.65 4.30
CA ALA A 133 -5.95 -8.13 3.51
C ALA A 133 -5.47 -8.82 2.23
N THR A 134 -6.22 -9.84 1.81
CA THR A 134 -5.98 -10.56 0.56
C THR A 134 -7.30 -10.89 -0.12
N LYS A 135 -7.23 -11.32 -1.37
CA LYS A 135 -8.39 -11.85 -2.10
C LYS A 135 -8.28 -13.38 -2.11
N ALA A 136 -9.29 -14.05 -1.57
CA ALA A 136 -9.39 -15.51 -1.62
C ALA A 136 -9.66 -16.02 -3.05
N PRO A 137 -9.44 -17.33 -3.33
CA PRO A 137 -9.73 -17.93 -4.62
C PRO A 137 -11.22 -17.80 -5.03
N ASP A 138 -12.14 -17.82 -4.07
CA ASP A 138 -13.58 -17.60 -4.28
C ASP A 138 -13.94 -16.12 -4.53
N GLY A 139 -12.95 -15.22 -4.50
CA GLY A 139 -13.11 -13.79 -4.73
C GLY A 139 -13.48 -12.97 -3.50
N ALA A 140 -13.68 -13.58 -2.34
CA ALA A 140 -13.92 -12.85 -1.11
C ALA A 140 -12.68 -12.05 -0.70
N VAL A 141 -12.89 -10.85 -0.20
CA VAL A 141 -11.87 -10.03 0.46
C VAL A 141 -11.72 -10.54 1.88
N LEU A 142 -10.53 -11.04 2.21
CA LEU A 142 -10.21 -11.52 3.56
C LEU A 142 -9.41 -10.44 4.28
N HIS A 143 -9.93 -9.90 5.36
CA HIS A 143 -9.23 -9.04 6.30
C HIS A 143 -8.70 -9.90 7.45
N LEU A 144 -7.36 -10.07 7.51
CA LEU A 144 -6.68 -11.07 8.34
C LEU A 144 -6.34 -10.58 9.76
N GLY A 145 -6.71 -9.36 10.12
CA GLY A 145 -6.41 -8.77 11.42
C GLY A 145 -7.35 -7.63 11.75
N ARG A 146 -7.19 -7.01 12.93
CA ARG A 146 -8.05 -5.88 13.31
C ARG A 146 -7.63 -4.52 12.72
N PRO A 147 -6.31 -4.21 12.54
CA PRO A 147 -5.93 -2.91 11.99
C PRO A 147 -6.39 -2.73 10.53
N ALA A 148 -7.12 -1.64 10.28
CA ALA A 148 -7.55 -1.23 8.95
C ALA A 148 -7.64 0.30 8.92
N LYS A 149 -6.50 0.98 8.71
CA LYS A 149 -6.38 2.44 8.76
C LYS A 149 -5.90 3.00 7.45
N LEU A 150 -6.50 4.14 7.02
CA LEU A 150 -6.03 4.98 5.93
C LEU A 150 -5.37 6.24 6.49
N THR A 151 -4.24 6.65 5.95
CA THR A 151 -3.64 7.98 6.21
C THR A 151 -3.38 8.66 4.88
N PHE A 152 -3.78 9.91 4.77
CA PHE A 152 -3.67 10.67 3.53
C PHE A 152 -3.57 12.17 3.79
N GLY A 153 -3.00 12.92 2.85
CA GLY A 153 -2.80 14.36 2.98
C GLY A 153 -2.13 14.98 1.77
N GLU A 154 -1.96 16.29 1.80
CA GLU A 154 -1.19 17.01 0.79
C GLU A 154 0.31 16.72 0.94
N ARG A 155 0.98 16.42 -0.19
CA ARG A 155 2.38 15.97 -0.18
C ARG A 155 3.37 17.06 0.22
N ASP A 156 2.99 18.31 0.07
CA ASP A 156 3.80 19.45 0.52
C ASP A 156 3.54 19.81 1.98
N GLY A 157 2.67 19.04 2.65
CA GLY A 157 2.28 19.29 4.03
C GLY A 157 1.36 20.50 4.18
N GLY A 158 1.17 20.93 5.44
CA GLY A 158 0.37 22.10 5.78
C GLY A 158 -1.08 21.80 6.07
N ALA A 159 -1.92 22.83 6.02
CA ALA A 159 -3.32 22.74 6.42
C ALA A 159 -4.12 21.73 5.55
N ILE A 160 -5.05 21.06 6.19
CA ILE A 160 -5.95 20.10 5.54
C ILE A 160 -6.76 20.79 4.44
N SER A 161 -6.56 20.40 3.18
CA SER A 161 -7.24 20.97 2.03
C SER A 161 -8.71 20.56 1.91
N ALA A 162 -9.47 21.20 1.02
CA ALA A 162 -10.88 20.88 0.80
C ALA A 162 -11.06 19.42 0.30
N ARG A 163 -10.20 18.93 -0.61
CA ARG A 163 -10.28 17.56 -1.13
C ARG A 163 -9.93 16.52 -0.07
N VAL A 164 -8.96 16.80 0.80
CA VAL A 164 -8.59 15.93 1.93
C VAL A 164 -9.74 15.87 2.94
N ARG A 165 -10.34 17.01 3.30
CA ARG A 165 -11.54 17.05 4.18
C ARG A 165 -12.71 16.28 3.60
N ALA A 166 -12.97 16.41 2.30
CA ALA A 166 -14.06 15.70 1.65
C ALA A 166 -13.89 14.18 1.71
N PHE A 167 -12.66 13.68 1.49
CA PHE A 167 -12.39 12.24 1.63
C PHE A 167 -12.43 11.79 3.09
N ALA A 168 -11.93 12.59 4.03
CA ALA A 168 -12.04 12.29 5.47
C ALA A 168 -13.51 12.17 5.91
N ALA A 169 -14.38 13.03 5.41
CA ALA A 169 -15.82 12.93 5.68
C ALA A 169 -16.43 11.63 5.12
N ALA A 170 -16.01 11.18 3.94
CA ALA A 170 -16.44 9.89 3.37
C ALA A 170 -15.93 8.70 4.20
N CYS A 171 -14.67 8.75 4.68
CA CYS A 171 -14.14 7.75 5.60
C CYS A 171 -14.88 7.72 6.94
N ALA A 172 -15.20 8.88 7.50
CA ALA A 172 -15.98 8.99 8.74
C ALA A 172 -17.40 8.42 8.56
N GLN A 173 -18.09 8.73 7.45
CA GLN A 173 -19.39 8.13 7.10
C GLN A 173 -19.31 6.59 7.05
N ALA A 174 -18.20 6.04 6.57
CA ALA A 174 -17.98 4.61 6.48
C ALA A 174 -17.44 3.97 7.78
N ASN A 175 -17.31 4.75 8.84
CA ASN A 175 -16.68 4.32 10.11
C ASN A 175 -15.32 3.65 9.91
N LEU A 176 -14.54 4.14 8.92
CA LEU A 176 -13.18 3.72 8.67
C LEU A 176 -12.22 4.48 9.58
N ASP A 177 -11.28 3.77 10.20
CA ASP A 177 -10.16 4.42 10.88
C ASP A 177 -9.32 5.16 9.84
N HIS A 178 -9.14 6.46 10.03
CA HIS A 178 -8.42 7.30 9.09
C HIS A 178 -7.74 8.49 9.78
N LEU A 179 -6.72 9.00 9.13
CA LEU A 179 -6.01 10.21 9.52
C LEU A 179 -5.85 11.13 8.29
N ALA A 180 -6.48 12.28 8.32
CA ALA A 180 -6.14 13.39 7.45
C ALA A 180 -4.88 14.06 8.03
N SER A 181 -3.75 13.87 7.39
CA SER A 181 -2.44 14.29 7.92
C SER A 181 -1.98 15.60 7.31
N GLU A 182 -1.53 16.53 8.15
CA GLU A 182 -0.81 17.74 7.73
C GLU A 182 0.67 17.47 7.40
N ARG A 183 1.15 16.24 7.68
CA ARG A 183 2.54 15.83 7.51
C ARG A 183 2.64 14.43 6.90
N ILE A 184 1.91 14.22 5.81
CA ILE A 184 1.81 12.89 5.18
C ILE A 184 3.17 12.32 4.74
N GLY A 185 4.11 13.16 4.34
CA GLY A 185 5.49 12.75 4.02
C GLY A 185 6.14 12.00 5.18
N GLN A 186 6.08 12.57 6.39
CA GLN A 186 6.62 11.94 7.60
C GLN A 186 5.91 10.61 7.93
N GLU A 187 4.56 10.56 7.83
CA GLU A 187 3.80 9.32 8.05
C GLU A 187 4.21 8.22 7.06
N GLN A 188 4.45 8.60 5.81
CA GLN A 188 4.92 7.69 4.78
C GLN A 188 6.32 7.15 5.06
N TRP A 189 7.25 8.00 5.48
CA TRP A 189 8.60 7.59 5.81
C TRP A 189 8.64 6.71 7.06
N ILE A 190 7.84 7.00 8.10
CA ILE A 190 7.69 6.14 9.28
C ILE A 190 7.27 4.73 8.86
N LYS A 191 6.24 4.62 8.01
CA LYS A 191 5.80 3.32 7.52
C LYS A 191 6.83 2.66 6.61
N TYR A 192 7.46 3.43 5.73
CA TYR A 192 8.37 2.90 4.71
C TYR A 192 9.64 2.30 5.31
N THR A 193 10.26 2.97 6.28
CA THR A 193 11.43 2.45 7.01
C THR A 193 11.10 1.15 7.75
N PHE A 194 10.00 1.14 8.49
CA PHE A 194 9.53 -0.05 9.19
C PHE A 194 9.22 -1.22 8.24
N LEU A 195 8.45 -0.95 7.19
CA LEU A 195 8.02 -1.96 6.22
C LEU A 195 9.22 -2.56 5.48
N THR A 196 10.19 -1.73 5.08
CA THR A 196 11.38 -2.19 4.37
C THR A 196 12.22 -3.10 5.24
N ALA A 197 12.50 -2.71 6.48
CA ALA A 197 13.25 -3.55 7.43
C ALA A 197 12.54 -4.88 7.70
N LEU A 198 11.22 -4.85 7.93
CA LEU A 198 10.40 -6.05 8.12
C LEU A 198 10.45 -6.97 6.89
N ALA A 199 10.26 -6.42 5.70
CA ALA A 199 10.26 -7.18 4.46
C ALA A 199 11.66 -7.77 4.17
N ALA A 200 12.71 -6.96 4.33
CA ALA A 200 14.08 -7.41 4.14
C ALA A 200 14.45 -8.56 5.09
N ALA A 201 14.20 -8.40 6.39
CA ALA A 201 14.52 -9.42 7.40
C ALA A 201 13.72 -10.72 7.16
N THR A 202 12.40 -10.62 7.06
CA THR A 202 11.54 -11.80 6.97
C THR A 202 11.71 -12.55 5.65
N CYS A 203 11.89 -11.85 4.51
CA CYS A 203 12.14 -12.48 3.22
C CYS A 203 13.55 -13.08 3.11
N LEU A 204 14.57 -12.43 3.67
CA LEU A 204 15.94 -12.94 3.66
C LEU A 204 16.04 -14.25 4.46
N LEU A 205 15.50 -14.23 5.68
CA LEU A 205 15.63 -15.36 6.63
C LEU A 205 14.47 -16.36 6.55
N ARG A 206 13.46 -16.11 5.71
CA ARG A 206 12.30 -17.00 5.45
C ARG A 206 11.55 -17.39 6.74
N ALA A 207 11.43 -16.44 7.67
CA ALA A 207 10.82 -16.68 8.98
C ALA A 207 10.04 -15.45 9.46
N ASP A 208 9.19 -15.64 10.48
CA ASP A 208 8.60 -14.54 11.22
C ASP A 208 9.60 -13.89 12.19
N ILE A 209 9.24 -12.71 12.69
CA ILE A 209 10.11 -11.92 13.57
C ILE A 209 10.48 -12.73 14.84
N GLY A 210 9.53 -13.44 15.45
CA GLY A 210 9.81 -14.20 16.67
C GLY A 210 10.84 -15.29 16.47
N THR A 211 10.77 -16.01 15.35
CA THR A 211 11.74 -17.02 14.97
C THR A 211 13.10 -16.40 14.67
N ILE A 212 13.14 -15.27 13.95
CA ILE A 212 14.40 -14.57 13.61
C ILE A 212 15.13 -14.12 14.88
N VAL A 213 14.44 -13.40 15.75
CA VAL A 213 15.07 -12.83 16.98
C VAL A 213 15.45 -13.86 18.02
N ALA A 214 14.99 -15.10 17.87
CA ALA A 214 15.40 -16.23 18.73
C ALA A 214 16.75 -16.83 18.31
N THR A 215 17.31 -16.44 17.14
CA THR A 215 18.66 -16.87 16.73
C THR A 215 19.73 -15.96 17.34
N ASP A 216 20.97 -16.45 17.41
CA ASP A 216 22.06 -15.72 18.08
C ASP A 216 22.26 -14.29 17.56
N ASP A 217 22.20 -14.07 16.22
CA ASP A 217 22.43 -12.78 15.59
C ASP A 217 21.16 -12.13 15.02
N GLY A 218 20.02 -12.79 15.10
CA GLY A 218 18.78 -12.35 14.42
C GLY A 218 18.31 -10.97 14.86
N GLN A 219 18.38 -10.68 16.15
CA GLN A 219 18.02 -9.37 16.67
C GLN A 219 18.96 -8.26 16.15
N ALA A 220 20.26 -8.54 16.05
CA ALA A 220 21.25 -7.61 15.53
C ALA A 220 21.01 -7.34 14.03
N ILE A 221 20.71 -8.37 13.24
CA ILE A 221 20.39 -8.25 11.81
C ILE A 221 19.14 -7.38 11.61
N VAL A 222 18.06 -7.65 12.34
CA VAL A 222 16.81 -6.88 12.22
C VAL A 222 17.03 -5.41 12.59
N ARG A 223 17.75 -5.13 13.67
CA ARG A 223 18.10 -3.78 14.09
C ARG A 223 18.95 -3.08 13.04
N GLY A 224 20.01 -3.74 12.54
CA GLY A 224 20.86 -3.19 11.50
C GLY A 224 20.11 -2.82 10.22
N LEU A 225 19.19 -3.69 9.76
CA LEU A 225 18.31 -3.38 8.62
C LEU A 225 17.46 -2.12 8.87
N TYR A 226 16.93 -1.98 10.08
CA TYR A 226 16.14 -0.80 10.41
C TYR A 226 17.01 0.46 10.53
N ASP A 227 18.22 0.34 11.09
CA ASP A 227 19.18 1.45 11.20
C ASP A 227 19.64 1.93 9.81
N GLU A 228 19.90 1.03 8.86
CA GLU A 228 20.17 1.40 7.46
C GLU A 228 18.98 2.18 6.86
N CYS A 229 17.74 1.77 7.11
CA CYS A 229 16.56 2.49 6.64
C CYS A 229 16.40 3.88 7.30
N LEU A 230 16.73 4.01 8.60
CA LEU A 230 16.68 5.29 9.31
C LEU A 230 17.72 6.27 8.76
N ALA A 231 18.93 5.82 8.47
CA ALA A 231 19.97 6.66 7.87
C ALA A 231 19.55 7.20 6.50
N VAL A 232 18.84 6.38 5.71
CA VAL A 232 18.27 6.83 4.41
C VAL A 232 17.17 7.87 4.60
N ALA A 233 16.29 7.70 5.58
CA ALA A 233 15.23 8.66 5.86
C ALA A 233 15.81 10.02 6.31
N GLU A 234 16.81 9.99 7.17
CA GLU A 234 17.51 11.21 7.63
C GLU A 234 18.21 11.92 6.47
N ALA A 235 18.93 11.19 5.63
CA ALA A 235 19.59 11.74 4.45
C ALA A 235 18.59 12.30 3.41
N ALA A 236 17.37 11.80 3.40
CA ALA A 236 16.27 12.34 2.58
C ALA A 236 15.61 13.59 3.17
N GLY A 237 16.03 14.06 4.36
CA GLY A 237 15.42 15.19 5.07
C GLY A 237 14.12 14.84 5.82
N GLU A 238 13.86 13.56 6.03
CA GLU A 238 12.64 13.02 6.67
C GLU A 238 13.00 12.17 7.91
N PRO A 239 13.65 12.77 8.93
CA PRO A 239 14.06 12.04 10.12
C PRO A 239 12.85 11.43 10.82
N ILE A 240 12.98 10.17 11.24
CA ILE A 240 11.91 9.47 11.92
C ILE A 240 11.90 9.88 13.41
N PRO A 241 10.77 10.32 13.97
CA PRO A 241 10.66 10.71 15.37
C PRO A 241 11.01 9.54 16.32
N ASP A 242 11.70 9.83 17.43
CA ASP A 242 12.17 8.82 18.40
C ASP A 242 11.07 7.88 18.87
N ALA A 243 9.90 8.41 19.21
CA ALA A 243 8.76 7.59 19.64
C ALA A 243 8.30 6.59 18.56
N ALA A 244 8.41 6.95 17.27
CA ALA A 244 8.09 6.05 16.17
C ALA A 244 9.21 5.00 15.98
N GLN A 245 10.48 5.40 16.16
CA GLN A 245 11.62 4.48 16.14
C GLN A 245 11.49 3.44 17.26
N ASP A 246 11.18 3.87 18.49
CA ASP A 246 11.02 2.98 19.64
C ASP A 246 9.90 1.97 19.42
N THR A 247 8.77 2.43 18.89
CA THR A 247 7.63 1.58 18.52
C THR A 247 8.03 0.54 17.46
N ALA A 248 8.73 0.98 16.42
CA ALA A 248 9.19 0.12 15.33
C ALA A 248 10.22 -0.91 15.84
N ARG A 249 11.23 -0.48 16.62
CA ARG A 249 12.21 -1.37 17.22
C ARG A 249 11.58 -2.41 18.13
N GLY A 250 10.65 -1.98 19.00
CA GLY A 250 9.91 -2.91 19.86
C GLY A 250 9.13 -3.96 19.07
N THR A 251 8.46 -3.55 17.99
CA THR A 251 7.70 -4.46 17.12
C THR A 251 8.60 -5.41 16.33
N LEU A 252 9.69 -4.90 15.76
CA LEU A 252 10.64 -5.67 14.94
C LEU A 252 11.52 -6.63 15.75
N THR A 253 11.60 -6.44 17.07
CA THR A 253 12.41 -7.31 17.94
C THR A 253 11.59 -8.06 18.99
N GLN A 254 10.27 -8.12 18.83
CA GLN A 254 9.37 -8.76 19.75
C GLN A 254 9.56 -10.29 19.75
N ALA A 255 9.98 -10.85 20.87
CA ALA A 255 10.12 -12.30 21.05
C ALA A 255 8.78 -13.03 20.84
N GLY A 256 8.81 -14.16 20.15
CA GLY A 256 7.63 -14.99 19.86
C GLY A 256 6.58 -14.36 18.93
N SER A 257 6.92 -13.24 18.27
CA SER A 257 6.02 -12.55 17.34
C SER A 257 5.84 -13.34 16.04
N ALA A 258 4.61 -13.67 15.67
CA ALA A 258 4.27 -14.27 14.38
C ALA A 258 4.23 -13.25 13.22
N LEU A 259 4.77 -12.04 13.41
CA LEU A 259 4.76 -10.98 12.41
C LEU A 259 5.60 -11.34 11.20
N LYS A 260 4.98 -11.32 10.02
CA LYS A 260 5.59 -11.51 8.70
C LYS A 260 5.20 -10.36 7.79
N ALA A 261 6.13 -9.91 6.95
CA ALA A 261 5.78 -9.00 5.85
C ALA A 261 4.79 -9.67 4.88
N SER A 262 3.94 -8.87 4.23
CA SER A 262 3.09 -9.38 3.13
C SER A 262 3.93 -9.95 1.99
N MET A 263 5.09 -9.36 1.73
CA MET A 263 6.06 -9.84 0.74
C MET A 263 6.54 -11.26 1.04
N LEU A 264 6.76 -11.62 2.31
CA LEU A 264 7.12 -13.00 2.65
C LEU A 264 5.98 -13.96 2.34
N ARG A 265 4.72 -13.59 2.62
CA ARG A 265 3.56 -14.43 2.27
C ARG A 265 3.43 -14.63 0.75
N ASP A 266 3.63 -13.57 -0.04
CA ASP A 266 3.66 -13.68 -1.51
C ASP A 266 4.79 -14.61 -1.97
N LEU A 267 5.95 -14.51 -1.35
CA LEU A 267 7.12 -15.32 -1.65
C LEU A 267 6.91 -16.80 -1.27
N GLU A 268 6.36 -17.09 -0.08
CA GLU A 268 6.00 -18.44 0.37
C GLU A 268 4.95 -19.08 -0.55
N ALA A 269 4.07 -18.27 -1.15
CA ALA A 269 3.08 -18.70 -2.12
C ALA A 269 3.62 -18.80 -3.57
N GLY A 270 4.93 -18.63 -3.79
CA GLY A 270 5.52 -18.66 -5.13
C GLY A 270 5.12 -17.50 -6.05
N GLN A 271 4.59 -16.41 -5.48
CA GLN A 271 4.11 -15.26 -6.24
C GLN A 271 5.20 -14.22 -6.51
N GLN A 272 4.94 -13.32 -7.46
CA GLN A 272 5.77 -12.14 -7.67
C GLN A 272 5.77 -11.25 -6.43
N VAL A 273 6.95 -10.69 -6.10
CA VAL A 273 7.14 -9.85 -4.93
C VAL A 273 7.51 -8.40 -5.32
N GLU A 274 7.19 -7.44 -4.45
CA GLU A 274 7.46 -6.01 -4.65
C GLU A 274 8.92 -5.65 -4.24
N ALA A 275 9.88 -6.51 -4.63
CA ALA A 275 11.28 -6.41 -4.19
C ALA A 275 11.94 -5.11 -4.61
N GLU A 276 11.81 -4.74 -5.88
CA GLU A 276 12.40 -3.54 -6.46
C GLU A 276 11.81 -2.26 -5.85
N GLN A 277 10.50 -2.23 -5.67
CA GLN A 277 9.78 -1.03 -5.26
C GLN A 277 9.86 -0.75 -3.75
N ILE A 278 10.29 -1.73 -2.95
CA ILE A 278 10.43 -1.59 -1.50
C ILE A 278 11.91 -1.65 -1.11
N VAL A 279 12.52 -2.82 -1.12
CA VAL A 279 13.91 -3.00 -0.67
C VAL A 279 14.89 -2.40 -1.68
N GLY A 280 14.64 -2.59 -2.98
CA GLY A 280 15.45 -2.05 -4.06
C GLY A 280 15.44 -0.52 -4.09
N ASP A 281 14.27 0.12 -3.96
CA ASP A 281 14.17 1.59 -3.91
C ASP A 281 14.87 2.16 -2.67
N MET A 282 14.75 1.51 -1.50
CA MET A 282 15.48 1.92 -0.30
C MET A 282 16.99 1.84 -0.52
N LEU A 283 17.48 0.76 -1.12
CA LEU A 283 18.91 0.60 -1.43
C LEU A 283 19.40 1.62 -2.47
N VAL A 284 18.60 1.96 -3.48
CA VAL A 284 18.94 3.02 -4.44
C VAL A 284 19.05 4.38 -3.74
N ARG A 285 18.16 4.67 -2.80
CA ARG A 285 18.21 5.90 -1.98
C ARG A 285 19.44 5.90 -1.08
N ALA A 286 19.79 4.79 -0.43
CA ALA A 286 21.01 4.65 0.37
C ALA A 286 22.25 5.01 -0.46
N ARG A 287 22.41 4.40 -1.64
CA ARG A 287 23.53 4.66 -2.54
C ARG A 287 23.61 6.11 -3.02
N LYS A 288 22.47 6.75 -3.31
CA LYS A 288 22.44 8.17 -3.70
C LYS A 288 22.85 9.12 -2.55
N ALA A 289 22.69 8.68 -1.33
CA ALA A 289 23.03 9.42 -0.12
C ALA A 289 24.40 9.03 0.46
N ASP A 290 25.20 8.24 -0.28
CA ASP A 290 26.50 7.68 0.17
C ASP A 290 26.41 6.96 1.54
N GLN A 291 25.24 6.33 1.80
CA GLN A 291 25.02 5.52 2.98
C GLN A 291 25.41 4.06 2.70
N GLU A 292 26.03 3.42 3.69
CA GLU A 292 26.22 1.98 3.67
C GLU A 292 24.84 1.30 3.75
N GLY A 293 24.63 0.28 2.97
CA GLY A 293 23.37 -0.47 2.92
C GLY A 293 23.66 -1.94 2.70
N LEU A 294 24.64 -2.50 3.45
CA LEU A 294 25.09 -3.88 3.24
C LEU A 294 23.99 -4.91 3.47
N LEU A 295 23.24 -4.76 4.56
CA LEU A 295 22.15 -5.68 4.87
C LEU A 295 21.00 -5.55 3.87
N LEU A 296 20.65 -4.32 3.47
CA LEU A 296 19.68 -4.07 2.39
C LEU A 296 20.14 -4.68 1.07
N GLN A 297 21.44 -4.58 0.74
CA GLN A 297 22.01 -5.16 -0.47
C GLN A 297 21.90 -6.68 -0.47
N VAL A 298 22.23 -7.35 0.64
CA VAL A 298 22.12 -8.80 0.78
C VAL A 298 20.66 -9.24 0.67
N ALA A 299 19.76 -8.56 1.36
CA ALA A 299 18.33 -8.85 1.31
C ALA A 299 17.75 -8.65 -0.10
N TYR A 300 18.12 -7.56 -0.78
CA TYR A 300 17.65 -7.29 -2.14
C TYR A 300 18.20 -8.31 -3.14
N SER A 301 19.48 -8.70 -3.03
CA SER A 301 20.08 -9.73 -3.89
C SER A 301 19.37 -11.08 -3.72
N SER A 302 19.01 -11.47 -2.50
CA SER A 302 18.19 -12.66 -2.22
C SER A 302 16.83 -12.62 -2.90
N LEU A 303 16.14 -11.46 -2.84
CA LEU A 303 14.86 -11.26 -3.51
C LEU A 303 14.98 -11.30 -5.04
N GLN A 304 16.05 -10.72 -5.62
CA GLN A 304 16.30 -10.80 -7.05
C GLN A 304 16.57 -12.25 -7.51
N ALA A 305 17.34 -13.02 -6.73
CA ALA A 305 17.56 -14.43 -7.00
C ALA A 305 16.24 -15.23 -7.00
N TYR A 306 15.38 -14.99 -6.02
CA TYR A 306 14.03 -15.58 -6.00
C TYR A 306 13.21 -15.22 -7.25
N GLN A 307 13.20 -13.95 -7.66
CA GLN A 307 12.46 -13.50 -8.84
C GLN A 307 13.00 -14.17 -10.13
N ALA A 308 14.32 -14.29 -10.26
CA ALA A 308 14.96 -14.95 -11.39
C ALA A 308 14.59 -16.45 -11.48
N GLN A 309 14.63 -17.17 -10.35
CA GLN A 309 14.23 -18.59 -10.27
C GLN A 309 12.76 -18.81 -10.60
N ARG A 310 11.89 -17.84 -10.24
CA ARG A 310 10.46 -17.92 -10.53
C ARG A 310 10.15 -17.71 -12.01
N GLY A 311 10.98 -16.96 -12.75
CA GLY A 311 10.83 -16.68 -14.18
C GLY A 311 11.46 -17.75 -15.11
N ALA A 312 12.21 -18.67 -14.54
CA ALA A 312 12.84 -19.79 -15.25
C ALA A 312 11.91 -21.02 -15.22
#